data_ad6071e9b91fbb12aade8e293020d9c3
#
_entry.id   ad6071e9b91fbb12aade8e293020d9c3
#
_cell.length_a   1.000
_cell.length_b   1.000
_cell.length_c   1.000
_cell.angle_alpha   90.00
_cell.angle_beta   90.00
_cell.angle_gamma   90.00
#
_symmetry.space_group_name_H-M   'P 1'
#
loop_
_entity.id
_entity.type
_entity.pdbx_description
1 polymer ?
#
loop_
_entity_poly.entity_id
_entity_poly.type
_entity_poly.pdbx_seq_one_letter_code
_entity_poly.pdbx_strand_id
1 'polypeptide(L)'
;MPTHRRTETAPMPWTASLLLGAGTFVVGAVSPLYDSYVPPLLQRHLSGSVWVGAAMGIDNVLAFFLVPLVGALSDSMHTRLGRRVPFVLAALPLTAVALATIPFADRFGFLPLLLAMIVVDVALAVWRAPFSALLAELVPSIHRSKTEGILGVAMCLGAMMVLGSARSLSARHSELPFVLAAALVVVVWLIHGAWLREPPHETPSDSRTSAGRAAIAPFRSLRDAFTAGGGQAPRFFAACLLFQMAFQSFSSWFTLHGSERFHTTVANVSIGFIAVAISTLLGSIPAGWLGARYGRRRMSLVGIAGMTVACVVMHLAPTLAVAVSVLFLFGISWSFPVANLTPMALELGTAACAGSLAGAFLLVQSLAGVLGPSIVGYWFDVAGSKRALFVLLAVFLAGAFGLFATLAPGFGEANVRSSPARRDDAVGNVPSPLFGTE
;
A
#
# COMPACT_ATOMS: atom_id res chain seq x y z
N MET A 1 -32.73 -23.37 -6.11
CA MET A 1 -31.66 -23.98 -5.34
C MET A 1 -31.18 -25.20 -6.08
N PRO A 2 -29.95 -25.33 -6.51
CA PRO A 2 -28.70 -25.51 -5.80
C PRO A 2 -27.48 -24.95 -6.57
N THR A 3 -26.85 -23.89 -6.17
CA THR A 3 -25.60 -23.38 -6.81
C THR A 3 -24.47 -23.05 -5.83
N HIS A 4 -24.64 -23.25 -4.51
CA HIS A 4 -23.65 -22.84 -3.53
C HIS A 4 -22.55 -23.87 -3.16
N ARG A 5 -22.62 -25.12 -3.63
CA ARG A 5 -21.64 -26.17 -3.25
C ARG A 5 -20.46 -26.39 -4.19
N ARG A 6 -20.40 -25.73 -5.37
CA ARG A 6 -19.31 -25.96 -6.35
C ARG A 6 -18.05 -25.10 -6.15
N THR A 7 -18.07 -24.10 -5.26
CA THR A 7 -16.93 -23.17 -5.08
C THR A 7 -15.88 -23.67 -4.09
N GLU A 8 -16.18 -24.64 -3.24
CA GLU A 8 -15.26 -25.12 -2.19
C GLU A 8 -14.16 -26.06 -2.69
N THR A 9 -14.28 -26.59 -3.92
CA THR A 9 -13.33 -27.57 -4.50
C THR A 9 -12.58 -27.06 -5.73
N ALA A 10 -12.68 -25.78 -6.06
CA ALA A 10 -11.96 -25.23 -7.20
C ALA A 10 -10.43 -25.31 -6.95
N PRO A 11 -9.62 -25.84 -7.89
CA PRO A 11 -8.18 -25.89 -7.75
C PRO A 11 -7.60 -24.48 -7.70
N MET A 12 -6.45 -24.31 -7.03
CA MET A 12 -5.74 -23.03 -6.97
C MET A 12 -5.38 -22.54 -8.37
N PRO A 13 -5.72 -21.30 -8.75
CA PRO A 13 -5.39 -20.75 -10.06
C PRO A 13 -3.92 -20.28 -10.10
N TRP A 14 -2.97 -21.22 -10.11
CA TRP A 14 -1.54 -20.93 -10.04
C TRP A 14 -1.06 -19.97 -11.12
N THR A 15 -1.50 -20.17 -12.36
CA THR A 15 -1.11 -19.30 -13.49
C THR A 15 -1.53 -17.85 -13.25
N ALA A 16 -2.79 -17.62 -12.86
CA ALA A 16 -3.28 -16.29 -12.55
C ALA A 16 -2.54 -15.68 -11.36
N SER A 17 -2.30 -16.46 -10.30
CA SER A 17 -1.58 -16.01 -9.11
C SER A 17 -0.13 -15.63 -9.42
N LEU A 18 0.56 -16.37 -10.28
CA LEU A 18 1.93 -16.07 -10.69
C LEU A 18 2.00 -14.86 -11.64
N LEU A 19 1.04 -14.71 -12.56
CA LEU A 19 0.96 -13.53 -13.42
C LEU A 19 0.70 -12.26 -12.60
N LEU A 20 -0.22 -12.33 -11.65
CA LEU A 20 -0.45 -11.22 -10.71
C LEU A 20 0.79 -10.98 -9.82
N GLY A 21 1.48 -12.04 -9.41
CA GLY A 21 2.78 -11.94 -8.71
C GLY A 21 3.82 -11.20 -9.54
N ALA A 22 3.92 -11.46 -10.85
CA ALA A 22 4.82 -10.72 -11.73
C ALA A 22 4.53 -9.21 -11.74
N GLY A 23 3.25 -8.81 -11.71
CA GLY A 23 2.87 -7.40 -11.59
C GLY A 23 3.29 -6.77 -10.26
N THR A 24 3.08 -7.45 -9.12
CA THR A 24 3.53 -6.93 -7.82
C THR A 24 5.04 -6.96 -7.66
N PHE A 25 5.75 -7.85 -8.36
CA PHE A 25 7.20 -7.82 -8.48
C PHE A 25 7.69 -6.49 -9.07
N VAL A 26 7.01 -5.95 -10.09
CA VAL A 26 7.31 -4.61 -10.64
C VAL A 26 7.17 -3.53 -9.56
N VAL A 27 6.10 -3.56 -8.77
CA VAL A 27 5.92 -2.61 -7.65
C VAL A 27 7.08 -2.69 -6.68
N GLY A 28 7.48 -3.91 -6.29
CA GLY A 28 8.62 -4.14 -5.41
C GLY A 28 9.95 -3.67 -6.00
N ALA A 29 10.13 -3.77 -7.32
CA ALA A 29 11.35 -3.31 -8.00
C ALA A 29 11.39 -1.78 -8.13
N VAL A 30 10.25 -1.13 -8.42
CA VAL A 30 10.18 0.29 -8.76
C VAL A 30 10.04 1.17 -7.52
N SER A 31 9.04 0.92 -6.64
CA SER A 31 8.73 1.86 -5.56
C SER A 31 9.88 2.05 -4.56
N PRO A 32 10.54 1.00 -4.01
CA PRO A 32 11.65 1.22 -3.09
C PRO A 32 12.90 1.84 -3.77
N LEU A 33 13.11 1.59 -5.07
CA LEU A 33 14.16 2.27 -5.82
C LEU A 33 13.85 3.76 -5.96
N TYR A 34 12.62 4.09 -6.34
CA TYR A 34 12.14 5.47 -6.47
C TYR A 34 12.28 6.21 -5.13
N ASP A 35 11.75 5.66 -4.05
CA ASP A 35 11.84 6.23 -2.70
C ASP A 35 13.28 6.40 -2.20
N SER A 36 14.20 5.51 -2.63
CA SER A 36 15.59 5.57 -2.20
C SER A 36 16.42 6.60 -2.96
N TYR A 37 16.22 6.70 -4.28
CA TYR A 37 17.15 7.42 -5.16
C TYR A 37 16.62 8.78 -5.65
N VAL A 38 15.29 8.97 -5.70
CA VAL A 38 14.71 10.23 -6.19
C VAL A 38 14.90 11.39 -5.19
N PRO A 39 14.70 11.23 -3.86
CA PRO A 39 14.93 12.34 -2.93
C PRO A 39 16.35 12.94 -3.00
N PRO A 40 17.44 12.15 -3.08
CA PRO A 40 18.78 12.68 -3.34
C PRO A 40 18.93 13.46 -4.63
N LEU A 41 18.25 13.05 -5.72
CA LEU A 41 18.27 13.77 -7.00
C LEU A 41 17.55 15.11 -6.86
N LEU A 42 16.37 15.12 -6.26
CA LEU A 42 15.60 16.35 -6.00
C LEU A 42 16.38 17.35 -5.14
N GLN A 43 17.12 16.87 -4.14
CA GLN A 43 17.90 17.73 -3.25
C GLN A 43 19.03 18.49 -3.97
N ARG A 44 19.49 18.04 -5.13
CA ARG A 44 20.47 18.76 -5.96
C ARG A 44 19.89 20.02 -6.59
N HIS A 45 18.58 20.05 -6.82
CA HIS A 45 17.88 21.12 -7.52
C HIS A 45 17.04 22.01 -6.62
N LEU A 46 16.65 21.51 -5.45
CA LEU A 46 15.77 22.21 -4.50
C LEU A 46 16.55 22.64 -3.28
N SER A 47 16.50 23.92 -2.95
CA SER A 47 17.25 24.51 -1.82
C SER A 47 16.62 24.18 -0.47
N GLY A 48 15.35 23.76 -0.41
CA GLY A 48 14.62 23.44 0.83
C GLY A 48 14.13 21.99 0.87
N SER A 49 14.31 21.34 2.01
CA SER A 49 13.82 19.97 2.22
C SER A 49 12.30 19.89 2.17
N VAL A 50 11.58 20.95 2.56
CA VAL A 50 10.11 21.01 2.42
C VAL A 50 9.65 20.78 0.97
N TRP A 51 10.37 21.34 0.01
CA TRP A 51 10.03 21.19 -1.42
C TRP A 51 10.37 19.78 -1.95
N VAL A 52 11.43 19.17 -1.44
CA VAL A 52 11.74 17.75 -1.73
C VAL A 52 10.60 16.87 -1.22
N GLY A 53 10.15 17.07 0.02
CA GLY A 53 9.02 16.34 0.58
C GLY A 53 7.72 16.55 -0.20
N ALA A 54 7.45 17.79 -0.63
CA ALA A 54 6.27 18.12 -1.44
C ALA A 54 6.34 17.44 -2.83
N ALA A 55 7.51 17.45 -3.48
CA ALA A 55 7.71 16.78 -4.77
C ALA A 55 7.52 15.27 -4.66
N MET A 56 7.99 14.64 -3.58
CA MET A 56 7.75 13.22 -3.32
C MET A 56 6.29 12.91 -3.04
N GLY A 57 5.49 13.87 -2.60
CA GLY A 57 4.05 13.71 -2.38
C GLY A 57 3.19 13.79 -3.66
N ILE A 58 3.76 14.19 -4.79
CA ILE A 58 3.01 14.35 -6.06
C ILE A 58 2.38 13.02 -6.51
N ASP A 59 3.09 11.90 -6.34
CA ASP A 59 2.58 10.56 -6.62
C ASP A 59 1.24 10.28 -5.92
N ASN A 60 1.13 10.68 -4.66
CA ASN A 60 -0.06 10.49 -3.84
C ASN A 60 -1.22 11.39 -4.31
N VAL A 61 -0.93 12.65 -4.71
CA VAL A 61 -1.93 13.55 -5.30
C VAL A 61 -2.44 12.97 -6.62
N LEU A 62 -1.54 12.53 -7.48
CA LEU A 62 -1.91 11.94 -8.77
C LEU A 62 -2.70 10.65 -8.59
N ALA A 63 -2.24 9.74 -7.72
CA ALA A 63 -2.94 8.49 -7.42
C ALA A 63 -4.36 8.73 -6.88
N PHE A 64 -4.53 9.74 -6.03
CA PHE A 64 -5.82 10.09 -5.46
C PHE A 64 -6.89 10.39 -6.52
N PHE A 65 -6.53 11.13 -7.58
CA PHE A 65 -7.46 11.47 -8.66
C PHE A 65 -7.49 10.41 -9.76
N LEU A 66 -6.33 9.89 -10.15
CA LEU A 66 -6.20 9.00 -11.30
C LEU A 66 -6.70 7.59 -11.02
N VAL A 67 -6.47 7.04 -9.82
CA VAL A 67 -6.85 5.65 -9.52
C VAL A 67 -8.38 5.43 -9.63
N PRO A 68 -9.25 6.27 -9.02
CA PRO A 68 -10.70 6.13 -9.21
C PRO A 68 -11.14 6.43 -10.64
N LEU A 69 -10.53 7.42 -11.30
CA LEU A 69 -10.85 7.79 -12.68
C LEU A 69 -10.53 6.65 -13.65
N VAL A 70 -9.33 6.09 -13.56
CA VAL A 70 -8.90 4.97 -14.41
C VAL A 70 -9.69 3.71 -14.10
N GLY A 71 -10.03 3.48 -12.82
CA GLY A 71 -10.92 2.38 -12.42
C GLY A 71 -12.26 2.47 -13.15
N ALA A 72 -12.94 3.63 -13.08
CA ALA A 72 -14.20 3.85 -13.77
C ALA A 72 -14.08 3.76 -15.31
N LEU A 73 -12.96 4.27 -15.85
CA LEU A 73 -12.70 4.21 -17.28
C LEU A 73 -12.48 2.76 -17.74
N SER A 74 -11.68 1.98 -17.01
CA SER A 74 -11.43 0.58 -17.34
C SER A 74 -12.69 -0.28 -17.28
N ASP A 75 -13.60 0.01 -16.34
CA ASP A 75 -14.87 -0.71 -16.23
C ASP A 75 -15.82 -0.41 -17.41
N SER A 76 -15.69 0.75 -18.06
CA SER A 76 -16.52 1.17 -19.21
C SER A 76 -15.98 0.73 -20.56
N MET A 77 -14.70 0.34 -20.64
CA MET A 77 -14.06 -0.06 -21.90
C MET A 77 -14.30 -1.53 -22.23
N HIS A 78 -14.47 -1.83 -23.53
CA HIS A 78 -14.57 -3.17 -24.05
C HIS A 78 -13.60 -3.32 -25.23
N THR A 79 -12.57 -4.14 -25.05
CA THR A 79 -11.59 -4.41 -26.11
C THR A 79 -11.44 -5.91 -26.32
N ARG A 80 -10.79 -6.30 -27.43
CA ARG A 80 -10.48 -7.72 -27.72
C ARG A 80 -9.57 -8.38 -26.68
N LEU A 81 -8.81 -7.58 -25.92
CA LEU A 81 -7.92 -8.05 -24.86
C LEU A 81 -8.60 -8.07 -23.46
N GLY A 82 -9.87 -7.63 -23.39
CA GLY A 82 -10.59 -7.40 -22.13
C GLY A 82 -10.74 -5.92 -21.83
N ARG A 83 -11.21 -5.58 -20.60
CA ARG A 83 -11.42 -4.21 -20.12
C ARG A 83 -10.18 -3.62 -19.48
N ARG A 84 -9.42 -4.42 -18.72
CA ARG A 84 -8.35 -4.01 -17.80
C ARG A 84 -6.97 -4.27 -18.35
N VAL A 85 -6.78 -5.38 -19.04
CA VAL A 85 -5.49 -5.78 -19.64
C VAL A 85 -4.88 -4.69 -20.53
N PRO A 86 -5.62 -3.94 -21.38
CA PRO A 86 -5.04 -2.87 -22.18
C PRO A 86 -4.37 -1.78 -21.35
N PHE A 87 -4.95 -1.40 -20.20
CA PHE A 87 -4.35 -0.40 -19.30
C PHE A 87 -3.04 -0.90 -18.70
N VAL A 88 -3.01 -2.18 -18.27
CA VAL A 88 -1.80 -2.81 -17.75
C VAL A 88 -0.70 -2.84 -18.81
N LEU A 89 -1.02 -3.24 -20.04
CA LEU A 89 -0.06 -3.34 -21.14
C LEU A 89 0.41 -1.98 -21.67
N ALA A 90 -0.39 -0.92 -21.54
CA ALA A 90 0.02 0.44 -21.91
C ALA A 90 0.88 1.11 -20.82
N ALA A 91 0.54 0.88 -19.56
CA ALA A 91 1.22 1.52 -18.43
C ALA A 91 2.64 0.99 -18.21
N LEU A 92 2.87 -0.32 -18.34
CA LEU A 92 4.17 -0.94 -18.06
C LEU A 92 5.31 -0.40 -18.95
N PRO A 93 5.20 -0.35 -20.30
CA PRO A 93 6.29 0.21 -21.12
C PRO A 93 6.50 1.69 -20.86
N LEU A 94 5.43 2.45 -20.57
CA LEU A 94 5.56 3.86 -20.21
C LEU A 94 6.33 4.00 -18.88
N THR A 95 6.03 3.16 -17.89
CA THR A 95 6.78 3.11 -16.62
C THR A 95 8.25 2.78 -16.87
N ALA A 96 8.55 1.78 -17.70
CA ALA A 96 9.94 1.40 -18.00
C ALA A 96 10.74 2.52 -18.63
N VAL A 97 10.18 3.17 -19.66
CA VAL A 97 10.84 4.29 -20.34
C VAL A 97 11.04 5.46 -19.38
N ALA A 98 10.00 5.89 -18.70
CA ALA A 98 10.06 7.02 -17.78
C ALA A 98 11.04 6.77 -16.62
N LEU A 99 11.03 5.56 -16.03
CA LEU A 99 11.95 5.17 -14.98
C LEU A 99 13.42 5.20 -15.44
N ALA A 100 13.69 4.67 -16.63
CA ALA A 100 15.03 4.71 -17.23
C ALA A 100 15.51 6.14 -17.51
N THR A 101 14.60 7.08 -17.78
CA THR A 101 14.95 8.47 -18.08
C THR A 101 15.24 9.32 -16.84
N ILE A 102 14.78 8.94 -15.64
CA ILE A 102 14.99 9.72 -14.39
C ILE A 102 16.45 10.16 -14.19
N PRO A 103 17.46 9.24 -14.17
CA PRO A 103 18.85 9.65 -13.91
C PRO A 103 19.47 10.50 -15.02
N PHE A 104 18.93 10.43 -16.23
CA PHE A 104 19.36 11.30 -17.34
C PHE A 104 18.67 12.65 -17.25
N ALA A 105 17.40 12.69 -16.94
CA ALA A 105 16.62 13.93 -16.74
C ALA A 105 17.23 14.82 -15.65
N ASP A 106 17.76 14.24 -14.58
CA ASP A 106 18.49 14.95 -13.51
C ASP A 106 19.63 15.83 -14.08
N ARG A 107 20.32 15.40 -15.15
CA ARG A 107 21.42 16.15 -15.77
C ARG A 107 20.96 17.42 -16.49
N PHE A 108 19.69 17.49 -16.88
CA PHE A 108 19.11 18.63 -17.61
C PHE A 108 18.37 19.61 -16.69
N GLY A 109 18.31 19.34 -15.38
CA GLY A 109 17.75 20.23 -14.37
C GLY A 109 16.45 19.73 -13.72
N PHE A 110 15.86 20.58 -12.89
CA PHE A 110 14.69 20.23 -12.09
C PHE A 110 13.44 19.88 -12.93
N LEU A 111 13.13 20.67 -13.95
CA LEU A 111 11.90 20.48 -14.73
C LEU A 111 11.86 19.16 -15.50
N PRO A 112 12.93 18.75 -16.25
CA PRO A 112 12.98 17.42 -16.86
C PRO A 112 12.88 16.28 -15.84
N LEU A 113 13.54 16.39 -14.70
CA LEU A 113 13.43 15.41 -13.60
C LEU A 113 12.00 15.29 -13.10
N LEU A 114 11.35 16.40 -12.79
CA LEU A 114 9.96 16.44 -12.33
C LEU A 114 8.99 15.84 -13.36
N LEU A 115 9.18 16.15 -14.65
CA LEU A 115 8.36 15.57 -15.72
C LEU A 115 8.52 14.05 -15.81
N ALA A 116 9.76 13.54 -15.71
CA ALA A 116 10.02 12.09 -15.70
C ALA A 116 9.36 11.42 -14.51
N MET A 117 9.41 12.03 -13.31
CA MET A 117 8.72 11.57 -12.11
C MET A 117 7.21 11.51 -12.33
N ILE A 118 6.60 12.60 -12.80
CA ILE A 118 5.15 12.65 -13.06
C ILE A 118 4.73 11.56 -14.04
N VAL A 119 5.50 11.28 -15.07
CA VAL A 119 5.18 10.23 -16.04
C VAL A 119 5.24 8.84 -15.39
N VAL A 120 6.23 8.55 -14.53
CA VAL A 120 6.27 7.31 -13.75
C VAL A 120 5.05 7.18 -12.86
N ASP A 121 4.70 8.25 -12.11
CA ASP A 121 3.60 8.25 -11.14
C ASP A 121 2.25 8.08 -11.84
N VAL A 122 2.03 8.78 -12.96
CA VAL A 122 0.84 8.62 -13.81
C VAL A 122 0.73 7.19 -14.35
N ALA A 123 1.82 6.63 -14.86
CA ALA A 123 1.83 5.27 -15.40
C ALA A 123 1.52 4.23 -14.31
N LEU A 124 2.11 4.37 -13.11
CA LEU A 124 1.81 3.50 -11.96
C LEU A 124 0.36 3.67 -11.47
N ALA A 125 -0.19 4.88 -11.46
CA ALA A 125 -1.59 5.13 -11.10
C ALA A 125 -2.56 4.48 -12.12
N VAL A 126 -2.26 4.60 -13.43
CA VAL A 126 -3.03 3.96 -14.51
C VAL A 126 -3.00 2.43 -14.40
N TRP A 127 -1.88 1.87 -14.00
CA TRP A 127 -1.72 0.42 -13.82
C TRP A 127 -2.46 -0.10 -12.56
N ARG A 128 -2.40 0.64 -11.44
CA ARG A 128 -2.80 0.17 -10.10
C ARG A 128 -4.26 -0.26 -10.00
N ALA A 129 -5.21 0.56 -10.49
CA ALA A 129 -6.63 0.27 -10.34
C ALA A 129 -7.07 -0.95 -11.17
N PRO A 130 -6.80 -1.04 -12.50
CA PRO A 130 -7.13 -2.21 -13.29
C PRO A 130 -6.46 -3.48 -12.78
N PHE A 131 -5.20 -3.39 -12.33
CA PHE A 131 -4.46 -4.54 -11.84
C PHE A 131 -5.04 -5.11 -10.53
N SER A 132 -5.38 -4.26 -9.56
CA SER A 132 -6.00 -4.71 -8.30
C SER A 132 -7.37 -5.36 -8.53
N ALA A 133 -8.10 -4.87 -9.51
CA ALA A 133 -9.40 -5.44 -9.88
C ALA A 133 -9.26 -6.80 -10.59
N LEU A 134 -8.19 -7.04 -11.38
CA LEU A 134 -7.88 -8.35 -11.96
C LEU A 134 -7.70 -9.44 -10.90
N LEU A 135 -7.16 -9.12 -9.72
CA LEU A 135 -7.07 -10.07 -8.62
C LEU A 135 -8.46 -10.61 -8.22
N ALA A 136 -9.44 -9.72 -8.13
CA ALA A 136 -10.80 -10.11 -7.76
C ALA A 136 -11.52 -10.93 -8.84
N GLU A 137 -11.16 -10.74 -10.10
CA GLU A 137 -11.77 -11.44 -11.25
C GLU A 137 -11.10 -12.79 -11.55
N LEU A 138 -9.76 -12.83 -11.48
CA LEU A 138 -8.98 -14.03 -11.84
C LEU A 138 -8.87 -15.04 -10.70
N VAL A 139 -9.07 -14.60 -9.44
CA VAL A 139 -8.85 -15.44 -8.26
C VAL A 139 -10.13 -15.60 -7.45
N PRO A 140 -10.67 -16.83 -7.33
CA PRO A 140 -11.80 -17.14 -6.47
C PRO A 140 -11.57 -16.69 -5.02
N SER A 141 -12.61 -16.25 -4.33
CA SER A 141 -12.51 -15.68 -2.96
C SER A 141 -11.79 -16.58 -1.97
N ILE A 142 -11.96 -17.90 -2.08
CA ILE A 142 -11.32 -18.90 -1.21
C ILE A 142 -9.79 -18.93 -1.36
N HIS A 143 -9.25 -18.54 -2.52
CA HIS A 143 -7.82 -18.57 -2.82
C HIS A 143 -7.14 -17.19 -2.73
N ARG A 144 -7.90 -16.10 -2.56
CA ARG A 144 -7.35 -14.72 -2.54
C ARG A 144 -6.28 -14.53 -1.48
N SER A 145 -6.48 -15.02 -0.27
CA SER A 145 -5.49 -14.91 0.81
C SER A 145 -4.17 -15.61 0.50
N LYS A 146 -4.22 -16.77 -0.17
CA LYS A 146 -3.02 -17.49 -0.61
C LYS A 146 -2.32 -16.75 -1.75
N THR A 147 -3.09 -16.22 -2.69
CA THR A 147 -2.56 -15.39 -3.78
C THR A 147 -1.91 -14.12 -3.25
N GLU A 148 -2.52 -13.42 -2.30
CA GLU A 148 -1.90 -12.25 -1.65
C GLU A 148 -0.55 -12.59 -1.02
N GLY A 149 -0.38 -13.78 -0.44
CA GLY A 149 0.92 -14.26 0.02
C GLY A 149 1.95 -14.36 -1.10
N ILE A 150 1.56 -14.90 -2.27
CA ILE A 150 2.43 -14.98 -3.46
C ILE A 150 2.79 -13.57 -3.96
N LEU A 151 1.82 -12.66 -4.00
CA LEU A 151 2.02 -11.26 -4.38
C LEU A 151 3.04 -10.57 -3.45
N GLY A 152 2.91 -10.79 -2.14
CA GLY A 152 3.85 -10.26 -1.15
C GLY A 152 5.28 -10.78 -1.33
N VAL A 153 5.43 -12.09 -1.55
CA VAL A 153 6.75 -12.70 -1.86
C VAL A 153 7.33 -12.09 -3.13
N ALA A 154 6.55 -11.98 -4.20
CA ALA A 154 6.99 -11.42 -5.47
C ALA A 154 7.43 -9.95 -5.32
N MET A 155 6.69 -9.15 -4.55
CA MET A 155 7.07 -7.77 -4.23
C MET A 155 8.41 -7.69 -3.49
N CYS A 156 8.64 -8.55 -2.49
CA CYS A 156 9.92 -8.62 -1.79
C CYS A 156 11.07 -9.01 -2.73
N LEU A 157 10.85 -9.99 -3.61
CA LEU A 157 11.86 -10.40 -4.59
C LEU A 157 12.23 -9.26 -5.54
N GLY A 158 11.27 -8.45 -5.99
CA GLY A 158 11.50 -7.25 -6.79
C GLY A 158 12.41 -6.25 -6.07
N ALA A 159 12.10 -5.93 -4.81
CA ALA A 159 12.90 -5.04 -3.97
C ALA A 159 14.31 -5.59 -3.75
N MET A 160 14.44 -6.88 -3.41
CA MET A 160 15.73 -7.52 -3.21
C MET A 160 16.60 -7.53 -4.47
N MET A 161 16.01 -7.79 -5.63
CA MET A 161 16.75 -7.86 -6.89
C MET A 161 17.32 -6.50 -7.28
N VAL A 162 16.55 -5.44 -7.18
CA VAL A 162 16.99 -4.09 -7.56
C VAL A 162 17.87 -3.47 -6.48
N LEU A 163 17.40 -3.37 -5.23
CA LEU A 163 18.16 -2.72 -4.16
C LEU A 163 19.36 -3.57 -3.70
N GLY A 164 19.26 -4.91 -3.72
CA GLY A 164 20.36 -5.81 -3.39
C GLY A 164 21.53 -5.70 -4.37
N SER A 165 21.25 -5.44 -5.66
CA SER A 165 22.28 -5.21 -6.67
C SER A 165 22.70 -3.74 -6.78
N ALA A 166 21.98 -2.81 -6.17
CA ALA A 166 22.19 -1.37 -6.34
C ALA A 166 23.60 -0.92 -5.95
N ARG A 167 24.22 -1.50 -4.93
CA ARG A 167 25.59 -1.18 -4.50
C ARG A 167 26.61 -1.47 -5.62
N SER A 168 26.56 -2.66 -6.21
CA SER A 168 27.49 -3.06 -7.25
C SER A 168 27.25 -2.32 -8.57
N LEU A 169 25.99 -2.04 -8.88
CA LEU A 169 25.60 -1.32 -10.08
C LEU A 169 25.95 0.17 -9.99
N SER A 170 25.59 0.84 -8.88
CA SER A 170 25.88 2.27 -8.68
C SER A 170 27.38 2.56 -8.58
N ALA A 171 28.19 1.57 -8.16
CA ALA A 171 29.65 1.71 -8.16
C ALA A 171 30.24 1.79 -9.57
N ARG A 172 29.52 1.26 -10.57
CA ARG A 172 29.93 1.37 -11.99
C ARG A 172 29.36 2.63 -12.63
N HIS A 173 28.04 2.78 -12.57
CA HIS A 173 27.31 3.93 -13.07
C HIS A 173 26.05 4.14 -12.23
N SER A 174 25.75 5.37 -11.86
CA SER A 174 24.63 5.74 -11.02
C SER A 174 23.25 5.43 -11.63
N GLU A 175 23.20 5.32 -12.96
CA GLU A 175 21.98 5.05 -13.74
C GLU A 175 21.57 3.57 -13.74
N LEU A 176 22.53 2.64 -13.54
CA LEU A 176 22.30 1.21 -13.73
C LEU A 176 21.19 0.61 -12.86
N PRO A 177 20.96 1.02 -11.60
CA PRO A 177 19.80 0.52 -10.84
C PRO A 177 18.46 0.83 -11.50
N PHE A 178 18.32 2.03 -12.09
CA PHE A 178 17.12 2.44 -12.82
C PHE A 178 16.95 1.65 -14.12
N VAL A 179 18.04 1.44 -14.85
CA VAL A 179 18.05 0.65 -16.08
C VAL A 179 17.69 -0.81 -15.80
N LEU A 180 18.22 -1.40 -14.71
CA LEU A 180 17.85 -2.75 -14.29
C LEU A 180 16.36 -2.83 -13.97
N ALA A 181 15.84 -1.91 -13.16
CA ALA A 181 14.42 -1.88 -12.82
C ALA A 181 13.55 -1.73 -14.06
N ALA A 182 13.91 -0.83 -14.98
CA ALA A 182 13.23 -0.67 -16.28
C ALA A 182 13.24 -1.95 -17.11
N ALA A 183 14.39 -2.64 -17.21
CA ALA A 183 14.51 -3.91 -17.91
C ALA A 183 13.59 -4.99 -17.31
N LEU A 184 13.50 -5.06 -15.98
CA LEU A 184 12.59 -5.99 -15.28
C LEU A 184 11.12 -5.65 -15.57
N VAL A 185 10.75 -4.37 -15.63
CA VAL A 185 9.40 -3.94 -16.04
C VAL A 185 9.10 -4.39 -17.47
N VAL A 186 10.06 -4.27 -18.40
CA VAL A 186 9.90 -4.75 -19.78
C VAL A 186 9.71 -6.26 -19.83
N VAL A 187 10.49 -7.03 -19.07
CA VAL A 187 10.32 -8.49 -18.99
C VAL A 187 8.92 -8.86 -18.52
N VAL A 188 8.41 -8.21 -17.46
CA VAL A 188 7.05 -8.43 -16.96
C VAL A 188 5.99 -7.99 -17.98
N TRP A 189 6.22 -6.88 -18.69
CA TRP A 189 5.36 -6.45 -19.79
C TRP A 189 5.23 -7.51 -20.87
N LEU A 190 6.34 -8.11 -21.31
CA LEU A 190 6.34 -9.20 -22.29
C LEU A 190 5.58 -10.44 -21.77
N ILE A 191 5.80 -10.79 -20.48
CA ILE A 191 5.09 -11.90 -19.81
C ILE A 191 3.58 -11.62 -19.79
N HIS A 192 3.15 -10.42 -19.39
CA HIS A 192 1.74 -10.06 -19.36
C HIS A 192 1.13 -10.02 -20.78
N GLY A 193 1.86 -9.49 -21.77
CA GLY A 193 1.41 -9.47 -23.17
C GLY A 193 1.19 -10.87 -23.74
N ALA A 194 2.03 -11.84 -23.35
CA ALA A 194 1.95 -13.22 -23.83
C ALA A 194 0.83 -14.03 -23.13
N TRP A 195 0.67 -13.89 -21.81
CA TRP A 195 -0.12 -14.82 -21.00
C TRP A 195 -1.28 -14.19 -20.22
N LEU A 196 -1.25 -12.89 -19.93
CA LEU A 196 -2.35 -12.26 -19.18
C LEU A 196 -3.58 -12.14 -20.07
N ARG A 197 -4.65 -12.84 -19.71
CA ARG A 197 -5.93 -12.80 -20.40
C ARG A 197 -7.04 -12.60 -19.37
N GLU A 198 -8.02 -11.80 -19.75
CA GLU A 198 -9.20 -11.53 -18.96
C GLU A 198 -10.32 -12.50 -19.38
N PRO A 199 -11.09 -13.09 -18.43
CA PRO A 199 -12.21 -13.94 -18.77
C PRO A 199 -13.27 -13.13 -19.53
N PRO A 200 -14.01 -13.75 -20.48
CA PRO A 200 -15.09 -13.08 -21.19
C PRO A 200 -16.17 -12.65 -20.19
N HIS A 201 -16.59 -11.39 -20.27
CA HIS A 201 -17.67 -10.84 -19.46
C HIS A 201 -18.97 -10.89 -20.26
N GLU A 202 -19.97 -11.59 -19.73
CA GLU A 202 -21.27 -11.77 -20.39
C GLU A 202 -22.23 -10.59 -20.21
N THR A 203 -21.96 -9.66 -19.30
CA THR A 203 -22.88 -8.54 -19.02
C THR A 203 -22.18 -7.19 -19.05
N PRO A 204 -22.70 -6.20 -19.80
CA PRO A 204 -22.28 -4.81 -19.64
C PRO A 204 -22.61 -4.36 -18.22
N SER A 205 -21.62 -3.88 -17.47
CA SER A 205 -21.89 -3.17 -16.21
C SER A 205 -22.61 -1.86 -16.56
N ASP A 206 -23.88 -1.75 -16.20
CA ASP A 206 -24.70 -0.54 -16.36
C ASP A 206 -24.22 0.66 -15.54
N SER A 207 -23.12 0.52 -14.81
CA SER A 207 -22.53 1.58 -14.00
C SER A 207 -21.73 2.58 -14.84
N ARG A 208 -22.44 3.37 -15.67
CA ARG A 208 -21.89 4.61 -16.26
C ARG A 208 -21.67 5.65 -15.17
N THR A 209 -20.69 5.43 -14.33
CA THR A 209 -20.24 6.48 -13.41
C THR A 209 -19.53 7.54 -14.24
N SER A 210 -20.10 8.75 -14.34
CA SER A 210 -19.45 9.84 -15.08
C SER A 210 -18.10 10.15 -14.41
N ALA A 211 -17.06 10.42 -15.22
CA ALA A 211 -15.70 10.75 -14.74
C ALA A 211 -15.72 11.86 -13.65
N GLY A 212 -16.61 12.85 -13.77
CA GLY A 212 -16.79 13.90 -12.76
C GLY A 212 -17.33 13.39 -11.43
N ARG A 213 -18.20 12.38 -11.42
CA ARG A 213 -18.66 11.72 -10.18
C ARG A 213 -17.56 10.89 -9.54
N ALA A 214 -16.73 10.21 -10.34
CA ALA A 214 -15.60 9.44 -9.84
C ALA A 214 -14.54 10.34 -9.17
N ALA A 215 -14.25 11.51 -9.73
CA ALA A 215 -13.28 12.46 -9.16
C ALA A 215 -13.74 13.06 -7.81
N ILE A 216 -15.06 13.26 -7.61
CA ILE A 216 -15.62 13.84 -6.37
C ILE A 216 -15.97 12.75 -5.34
N ALA A 217 -16.06 11.50 -5.76
CA ALA A 217 -16.46 10.39 -4.90
C ALA A 217 -15.66 10.30 -3.58
N PRO A 218 -14.30 10.44 -3.55
CA PRO A 218 -13.54 10.35 -2.32
C PRO A 218 -13.91 11.41 -1.28
N PHE A 219 -14.19 12.65 -1.70
CA PHE A 219 -14.58 13.73 -0.78
C PHE A 219 -15.99 13.53 -0.20
N ARG A 220 -16.94 13.05 -1.02
CA ARG A 220 -18.26 12.64 -0.54
C ARG A 220 -18.14 11.47 0.44
N SER A 221 -17.28 10.50 0.10
CA SER A 221 -17.00 9.34 0.95
C SER A 221 -16.50 9.73 2.33
N LEU A 222 -15.62 10.72 2.43
CA LEU A 222 -15.11 11.20 3.72
C LEU A 222 -16.25 11.83 4.55
N ARG A 223 -17.06 12.69 3.95
CA ARG A 223 -18.23 13.28 4.61
C ARG A 223 -19.19 12.21 5.12
N ASP A 224 -19.53 11.24 4.27
CA ASP A 224 -20.45 10.15 4.60
C ASP A 224 -19.87 9.25 5.71
N ALA A 225 -18.56 9.00 5.69
CA ALA A 225 -17.86 8.26 6.73
C ALA A 225 -17.91 8.97 8.09
N PHE A 226 -17.74 10.29 8.12
CA PHE A 226 -17.86 11.09 9.34
C PHE A 226 -19.28 11.08 9.91
N THR A 227 -20.31 11.11 9.06
CA THR A 227 -21.70 11.07 9.50
C THR A 227 -22.12 9.67 9.96
N ALA A 228 -21.69 8.62 9.26
CA ALA A 228 -22.05 7.23 9.58
C ALA A 228 -21.33 6.68 10.82
N GLY A 229 -20.04 7.02 11.01
CA GLY A 229 -19.19 6.49 12.08
C GLY A 229 -19.30 7.22 13.42
N GLY A 230 -20.15 8.27 13.51
CA GLY A 230 -20.27 9.08 14.72
C GLY A 230 -18.95 9.65 15.20
N GLY A 231 -18.80 9.92 16.49
CA GLY A 231 -17.57 10.50 17.08
C GLY A 231 -16.31 9.61 17.01
N GLN A 232 -16.42 8.34 16.60
CA GLN A 232 -15.29 7.41 16.46
C GLN A 232 -14.55 7.61 15.12
N ALA A 233 -15.28 7.91 14.04
CA ALA A 233 -14.71 8.05 12.70
C ALA A 233 -13.65 9.15 12.61
N PRO A 234 -13.86 10.39 13.09
CA PRO A 234 -12.82 11.42 13.04
C PRO A 234 -11.55 11.01 13.77
N ARG A 235 -11.67 10.38 14.95
CA ARG A 235 -10.51 9.91 15.73
C ARG A 235 -9.76 8.81 15.03
N PHE A 236 -10.48 7.86 14.43
CA PHE A 236 -9.89 6.77 13.66
C PHE A 236 -9.14 7.29 12.45
N PHE A 237 -9.75 8.16 11.62
CA PHE A 237 -9.10 8.69 10.43
C PHE A 237 -7.93 9.62 10.76
N ALA A 238 -8.01 10.42 11.84
CA ALA A 238 -6.89 11.23 12.30
C ALA A 238 -5.72 10.35 12.79
N ALA A 239 -6.00 9.25 13.49
CA ALA A 239 -4.99 8.29 13.90
C ALA A 239 -4.33 7.61 12.69
N CYS A 240 -5.13 7.21 11.67
CA CYS A 240 -4.62 6.67 10.41
C CYS A 240 -3.77 7.69 9.65
N LEU A 241 -4.15 8.97 9.65
CA LEU A 241 -3.38 10.05 9.04
C LEU A 241 -1.98 10.13 9.65
N LEU A 242 -1.87 10.25 10.97
CA LEU A 242 -0.59 10.35 11.66
C LEU A 242 0.26 9.08 11.49
N PHE A 243 -0.37 7.90 11.55
CA PHE A 243 0.32 6.65 11.30
C PHE A 243 0.93 6.57 9.89
N GLN A 244 0.13 6.93 8.88
CA GLN A 244 0.59 6.94 7.50
C GLN A 244 1.61 8.04 7.22
N MET A 245 1.47 9.23 7.85
CA MET A 245 2.48 10.30 7.76
C MET A 245 3.86 9.82 8.24
N ALA A 246 3.91 9.03 9.33
CA ALA A 246 5.16 8.46 9.81
C ALA A 246 5.81 7.55 8.75
N PHE A 247 5.05 6.64 8.15
CA PHE A 247 5.59 5.72 7.15
C PHE A 247 6.00 6.42 5.85
N GLN A 248 5.18 7.32 5.33
CA GLN A 248 5.48 8.07 4.11
C GLN A 248 6.73 8.97 4.29
N SER A 249 6.87 9.57 5.48
CA SER A 249 8.09 10.33 5.81
C SER A 249 9.31 9.43 5.96
N PHE A 250 9.16 8.23 6.54
CA PHE A 250 10.22 7.22 6.55
C PHE A 250 10.64 6.88 5.12
N SER A 251 9.70 6.55 4.25
CA SER A 251 9.98 6.17 2.87
C SER A 251 10.77 7.24 2.12
N SER A 252 10.35 8.51 2.22
CA SER A 252 10.97 9.62 1.49
C SER A 252 12.32 10.07 2.05
N TRP A 253 12.54 9.97 3.38
CA TRP A 253 13.70 10.60 4.02
C TRP A 253 14.76 9.63 4.54
N PHE A 254 14.46 8.33 4.63
CA PHE A 254 15.33 7.34 5.26
C PHE A 254 16.71 7.26 4.60
N THR A 255 16.78 7.23 3.27
CA THR A 255 18.06 7.08 2.57
C THR A 255 18.94 8.33 2.69
N LEU A 256 18.34 9.51 2.61
CA LEU A 256 19.06 10.77 2.83
C LEU A 256 19.56 10.89 4.26
N HIS A 257 18.70 10.64 5.25
CA HIS A 257 19.10 10.65 6.66
C HIS A 257 20.22 9.63 6.93
N GLY A 258 20.08 8.40 6.42
CA GLY A 258 21.04 7.34 6.66
C GLY A 258 22.39 7.59 5.99
N SER A 259 22.39 8.12 4.75
CA SER A 259 23.63 8.45 4.04
C SER A 259 24.42 9.54 4.73
N GLU A 260 23.76 10.58 5.23
CA GLU A 260 24.41 11.65 5.99
C GLU A 260 24.87 11.19 7.39
N ARG A 261 24.03 10.43 8.12
CA ARG A 261 24.32 9.99 9.49
C ARG A 261 25.45 8.97 9.56
N PHE A 262 25.47 8.00 8.65
CA PHE A 262 26.44 6.90 8.66
C PHE A 262 27.60 7.13 7.68
N HIS A 263 27.68 8.32 7.05
CA HIS A 263 28.72 8.68 6.08
C HIS A 263 28.91 7.60 5.00
N THR A 264 27.80 7.13 4.42
CA THR A 264 27.79 6.03 3.45
C THR A 264 26.93 6.36 2.22
N THR A 265 26.94 5.49 1.24
CA THR A 265 26.16 5.69 0.00
C THR A 265 24.69 5.38 0.19
N VAL A 266 23.83 6.03 -0.61
CA VAL A 266 22.39 5.73 -0.70
C VAL A 266 22.14 4.24 -0.93
N ALA A 267 22.96 3.61 -1.79
CA ALA A 267 22.87 2.17 -2.08
C ALA A 267 23.08 1.28 -0.86
N ASN A 268 23.97 1.65 0.07
CA ASN A 268 24.17 0.90 1.31
C ASN A 268 22.99 1.08 2.28
N VAL A 269 22.43 2.29 2.36
CA VAL A 269 21.29 2.57 3.24
C VAL A 269 20.02 1.92 2.71
N SER A 270 19.82 1.86 1.39
CA SER A 270 18.61 1.29 0.78
C SER A 270 18.40 -0.21 1.09
N ILE A 271 19.42 -0.93 1.57
CA ILE A 271 19.29 -2.29 2.12
C ILE A 271 18.27 -2.32 3.28
N GLY A 272 18.09 -1.22 4.00
CA GLY A 272 17.07 -1.09 5.03
C GLY A 272 15.65 -1.31 4.52
N PHE A 273 15.33 -0.90 3.29
CA PHE A 273 14.02 -1.19 2.68
C PHE A 273 13.81 -2.69 2.43
N ILE A 274 14.88 -3.42 2.10
CA ILE A 274 14.80 -4.90 1.96
C ILE A 274 14.48 -5.52 3.33
N ALA A 275 15.13 -5.05 4.39
CA ALA A 275 14.85 -5.52 5.75
C ALA A 275 13.39 -5.27 6.15
N VAL A 276 12.86 -4.07 5.87
CA VAL A 276 11.44 -3.73 6.10
C VAL A 276 10.52 -4.60 5.25
N ALA A 277 10.80 -4.82 3.98
CA ALA A 277 9.97 -5.62 3.10
C ALA A 277 9.88 -7.09 3.56
N ILE A 278 11.03 -7.71 3.86
CA ILE A 278 11.08 -9.09 4.36
C ILE A 278 10.35 -9.21 5.70
N SER A 279 10.62 -8.31 6.64
CA SER A 279 10.02 -8.35 7.96
C SER A 279 8.50 -8.08 7.93
N THR A 280 8.04 -7.19 7.06
CA THR A 280 6.61 -6.96 6.82
C THR A 280 5.93 -8.21 6.26
N LEU A 281 6.56 -8.88 5.29
CA LEU A 281 6.04 -10.13 4.74
C LEU A 281 5.92 -11.21 5.83
N LEU A 282 6.95 -11.40 6.63
CA LEU A 282 6.95 -12.37 7.74
C LEU A 282 5.93 -12.01 8.83
N GLY A 283 5.75 -10.73 9.10
CA GLY A 283 4.81 -10.22 10.08
C GLY A 283 3.34 -10.25 9.63
N SER A 284 3.06 -10.27 8.33
CA SER A 284 1.69 -10.13 7.79
C SER A 284 0.77 -11.27 8.21
N ILE A 285 1.26 -12.52 8.20
CA ILE A 285 0.48 -13.70 8.58
C ILE A 285 0.11 -13.66 10.07
N PRO A 286 1.09 -13.53 11.01
CA PRO A 286 0.77 -13.43 12.42
C PRO A 286 -0.06 -12.19 12.77
N ALA A 287 0.15 -11.06 12.08
CA ALA A 287 -0.61 -9.83 12.32
C ALA A 287 -2.10 -9.99 12.05
N GLY A 288 -2.48 -10.63 10.95
CA GLY A 288 -3.88 -10.91 10.62
C GLY A 288 -4.50 -11.91 11.60
N TRP A 289 -3.80 -13.01 11.92
CA TRP A 289 -4.28 -14.04 12.85
C TRP A 289 -4.43 -13.52 14.28
N LEU A 290 -3.43 -12.79 14.77
CA LEU A 290 -3.47 -12.19 16.11
C LEU A 290 -4.54 -11.09 16.19
N GLY A 291 -4.72 -10.30 15.13
CA GLY A 291 -5.78 -9.31 15.03
C GLY A 291 -7.18 -9.91 15.14
N ALA A 292 -7.41 -11.05 14.46
CA ALA A 292 -8.66 -11.78 14.58
C ALA A 292 -8.88 -12.39 15.97
N ARG A 293 -7.82 -12.85 16.64
CA ARG A 293 -7.90 -13.55 17.95
C ARG A 293 -7.98 -12.60 19.14
N TYR A 294 -7.16 -11.54 19.16
CA TYR A 294 -7.00 -10.64 20.31
C TYR A 294 -7.65 -9.27 20.11
N GLY A 295 -8.24 -9.04 18.94
CA GLY A 295 -8.89 -7.77 18.58
C GLY A 295 -7.97 -6.88 17.72
N ARG A 296 -8.53 -6.37 16.62
CA ARG A 296 -7.79 -5.57 15.61
C ARG A 296 -7.22 -4.29 16.20
N ARG A 297 -8.01 -3.58 17.04
CA ARG A 297 -7.56 -2.35 17.71
C ARG A 297 -6.35 -2.61 18.59
N ARG A 298 -6.37 -3.66 19.44
CA ARG A 298 -5.25 -4.00 20.33
C ARG A 298 -3.98 -4.31 19.56
N MET A 299 -4.09 -5.12 18.50
CA MET A 299 -2.94 -5.48 17.68
C MET A 299 -2.38 -4.30 16.89
N SER A 300 -3.24 -3.39 16.42
CA SER A 300 -2.77 -2.13 15.82
C SER A 300 -2.01 -1.27 16.82
N LEU A 301 -2.48 -1.15 18.07
CA LEU A 301 -1.76 -0.43 19.14
C LEU A 301 -0.39 -1.07 19.44
N VAL A 302 -0.31 -2.41 19.52
CA VAL A 302 0.96 -3.13 19.70
C VAL A 302 1.93 -2.82 18.57
N GLY A 303 1.45 -2.84 17.31
CA GLY A 303 2.27 -2.49 16.15
C GLY A 303 2.77 -1.04 16.20
N ILE A 304 1.88 -0.08 16.47
CA ILE A 304 2.26 1.34 16.56
C ILE A 304 3.26 1.58 17.71
N ALA A 305 3.06 0.95 18.87
CA ALA A 305 4.00 1.01 19.98
C ALA A 305 5.38 0.42 19.60
N GLY A 306 5.39 -0.75 18.95
CA GLY A 306 6.64 -1.36 18.46
C GLY A 306 7.37 -0.49 17.46
N MET A 307 6.66 0.16 16.52
CA MET A 307 7.26 1.12 15.59
C MET A 307 7.81 2.35 16.32
N THR A 308 7.10 2.86 17.32
CA THR A 308 7.56 4.02 18.13
C THR A 308 8.86 3.67 18.83
N VAL A 309 8.93 2.50 19.48
CA VAL A 309 10.15 2.00 20.13
C VAL A 309 11.27 1.83 19.09
N ALA A 310 10.98 1.23 17.94
CA ALA A 310 11.96 1.09 16.86
C ALA A 310 12.50 2.46 16.41
N CYS A 311 11.66 3.49 16.27
CA CYS A 311 12.11 4.85 15.93
C CYS A 311 13.04 5.44 17.00
N VAL A 312 12.72 5.27 18.29
CA VAL A 312 13.59 5.75 19.38
C VAL A 312 14.94 5.03 19.34
N VAL A 313 14.96 3.70 19.16
CA VAL A 313 16.20 2.93 19.06
C VAL A 313 16.98 3.31 17.80
N MET A 314 16.32 3.54 16.67
CA MET A 314 16.94 4.02 15.43
C MET A 314 17.61 5.39 15.60
N HIS A 315 16.99 6.28 16.36
CA HIS A 315 17.62 7.58 16.67
C HIS A 315 18.94 7.41 17.41
N LEU A 316 19.09 6.38 18.23
CA LEU A 316 20.28 6.08 19.01
C LEU A 316 21.26 5.14 18.30
N ALA A 317 20.90 4.56 17.14
CA ALA A 317 21.71 3.56 16.45
C ALA A 317 23.12 4.07 16.09
N PRO A 318 24.20 3.41 16.56
CA PRO A 318 25.57 3.87 16.34
C PRO A 318 26.08 3.50 14.93
N THR A 319 25.55 2.45 14.32
CA THR A 319 26.02 1.93 13.03
C THR A 319 24.84 1.59 12.10
N LEU A 320 25.11 1.57 10.80
CA LEU A 320 24.11 1.14 9.81
C LEU A 320 23.62 -0.30 10.05
N ALA A 321 24.49 -1.21 10.49
CA ALA A 321 24.10 -2.60 10.77
C ALA A 321 23.06 -2.69 11.90
N VAL A 322 23.26 -1.94 12.99
CA VAL A 322 22.27 -1.83 14.08
C VAL A 322 20.97 -1.22 13.55
N ALA A 323 21.08 -0.16 12.76
CA ALA A 323 19.92 0.49 12.15
C ALA A 323 19.10 -0.49 11.30
N VAL A 324 19.73 -1.29 10.42
CA VAL A 324 19.06 -2.30 9.58
C VAL A 324 18.40 -3.39 10.44
N SER A 325 19.04 -3.81 11.54
CA SER A 325 18.44 -4.77 12.47
C SER A 325 17.19 -4.22 13.16
N VAL A 326 17.20 -2.94 13.53
CA VAL A 326 16.03 -2.27 14.13
C VAL A 326 14.92 -2.05 13.10
N LEU A 327 15.27 -1.81 11.82
CA LEU A 327 14.29 -1.73 10.73
C LEU A 327 13.55 -3.05 10.51
N PHE A 328 14.19 -4.18 10.81
CA PHE A 328 13.49 -5.47 10.79
C PHE A 328 12.36 -5.51 11.85
N LEU A 329 12.61 -5.01 13.06
CA LEU A 329 11.56 -4.86 14.08
C LEU A 329 10.49 -3.85 13.64
N PHE A 330 10.89 -2.73 13.01
CA PHE A 330 9.98 -1.73 12.48
C PHE A 330 9.02 -2.33 11.46
N GLY A 331 9.50 -3.13 10.49
CA GLY A 331 8.67 -3.76 9.47
C GLY A 331 7.73 -4.84 10.02
N ILE A 332 8.17 -5.68 11.00
CA ILE A 332 7.25 -6.58 11.71
C ILE A 332 6.14 -5.77 12.39
N SER A 333 6.50 -4.70 13.11
CA SER A 333 5.55 -3.86 13.82
C SER A 333 4.59 -3.14 12.88
N TRP A 334 5.06 -2.70 11.71
CA TRP A 334 4.26 -2.11 10.63
C TRP A 334 3.18 -3.05 10.10
N SER A 335 3.44 -4.35 10.02
CA SER A 335 2.48 -5.32 9.49
C SER A 335 1.18 -5.39 10.31
N PHE A 336 1.23 -5.14 11.62
CA PHE A 336 0.06 -5.21 12.51
C PHE A 336 -1.02 -4.17 12.19
N PRO A 337 -0.72 -2.85 12.16
CA PRO A 337 -1.73 -1.88 11.73
C PRO A 337 -2.15 -2.09 10.29
N VAL A 338 -1.23 -2.33 9.35
CA VAL A 338 -1.57 -2.50 7.93
C VAL A 338 -2.59 -3.61 7.70
N ALA A 339 -2.43 -4.77 8.34
CA ALA A 339 -3.37 -5.87 8.21
C ALA A 339 -4.76 -5.57 8.81
N ASN A 340 -4.84 -4.66 9.79
CA ASN A 340 -6.05 -4.46 10.59
C ASN A 340 -6.80 -3.14 10.28
N LEU A 341 -6.12 -2.09 9.76
CA LEU A 341 -6.74 -0.77 9.57
C LEU A 341 -7.85 -0.76 8.52
N THR A 342 -7.65 -1.42 7.36
CA THR A 342 -8.66 -1.48 6.31
C THR A 342 -9.95 -2.16 6.78
N PRO A 343 -9.91 -3.35 7.41
CA PRO A 343 -11.10 -3.94 8.02
C PRO A 343 -11.76 -3.04 9.07
N MET A 344 -10.97 -2.37 9.93
CA MET A 344 -11.50 -1.44 10.94
C MET A 344 -12.19 -0.22 10.30
N ALA A 345 -11.65 0.30 9.20
CA ALA A 345 -12.28 1.39 8.45
C ALA A 345 -13.66 0.97 7.92
N LEU A 346 -13.78 -0.24 7.39
CA LEU A 346 -15.05 -0.78 6.86
C LEU A 346 -16.10 -1.03 7.94
N GLU A 347 -15.69 -1.27 9.18
CA GLU A 347 -16.59 -1.47 10.34
C GLU A 347 -17.20 -0.17 10.88
N LEU A 348 -16.73 1.01 10.43
CA LEU A 348 -17.32 2.29 10.84
C LEU A 348 -18.74 2.52 10.31
N GLY A 349 -19.19 1.76 9.32
CA GLY A 349 -20.50 1.91 8.71
C GLY A 349 -21.13 0.61 8.28
N THR A 350 -22.26 0.71 7.60
CA THR A 350 -22.98 -0.43 7.03
C THR A 350 -22.34 -0.91 5.72
N ALA A 351 -22.69 -2.11 5.27
CA ALA A 351 -22.23 -2.64 3.97
C ALA A 351 -22.53 -1.68 2.79
N ALA A 352 -23.62 -0.90 2.88
CA ALA A 352 -23.98 0.12 1.88
C ALA A 352 -22.94 1.27 1.80
N CYS A 353 -22.21 1.55 2.88
CA CYS A 353 -21.22 2.62 2.97
C CYS A 353 -19.77 2.11 2.77
N ALA A 354 -19.56 0.81 2.53
CA ALA A 354 -18.23 0.21 2.46
C ALA A 354 -17.33 0.89 1.39
N GLY A 355 -17.89 1.19 0.22
CA GLY A 355 -17.16 1.92 -0.83
C GLY A 355 -16.74 3.32 -0.42
N SER A 356 -17.63 4.05 0.28
CA SER A 356 -17.34 5.38 0.82
C SER A 356 -16.24 5.35 1.88
N LEU A 357 -16.28 4.35 2.78
CA LEU A 357 -15.29 4.19 3.83
C LEU A 357 -13.91 3.83 3.27
N ALA A 358 -13.86 2.94 2.27
CA ALA A 358 -12.62 2.61 1.55
C ALA A 358 -12.06 3.86 0.83
N GLY A 359 -12.91 4.64 0.17
CA GLY A 359 -12.51 5.89 -0.47
C GLY A 359 -11.98 6.94 0.52
N ALA A 360 -12.63 7.08 1.69
CA ALA A 360 -12.16 7.94 2.77
C ALA A 360 -10.78 7.50 3.30
N PHE A 361 -10.56 6.19 3.44
CA PHE A 361 -9.28 5.65 3.87
C PHE A 361 -8.16 5.93 2.86
N LEU A 362 -8.43 5.77 1.56
CA LEU A 362 -7.50 6.13 0.49
C LEU A 362 -7.18 7.63 0.46
N LEU A 363 -8.19 8.49 0.69
CA LEU A 363 -7.98 9.93 0.81
C LEU A 363 -7.00 10.26 1.95
N VAL A 364 -7.21 9.66 3.11
CA VAL A 364 -6.34 9.86 4.28
C VAL A 364 -4.91 9.39 4.00
N GLN A 365 -4.73 8.25 3.32
CA GLN A 365 -3.41 7.77 2.90
C GLN A 365 -2.73 8.75 1.95
N SER A 366 -3.45 9.25 0.93
CA SER A 366 -2.89 10.20 -0.03
C SER A 366 -2.52 11.53 0.63
N LEU A 367 -3.37 12.03 1.54
CA LEU A 367 -3.09 13.24 2.30
C LEU A 367 -1.85 13.07 3.20
N ALA A 368 -1.69 11.91 3.82
CA ALA A 368 -0.51 11.59 4.63
C ALA A 368 0.78 11.57 3.80
N GLY A 369 0.71 11.05 2.56
CA GLY A 369 1.83 11.02 1.62
C GLY A 369 2.32 12.41 1.20
N VAL A 370 1.42 13.40 1.17
CA VAL A 370 1.77 14.80 0.89
C VAL A 370 2.28 15.51 2.15
N LEU A 371 1.50 15.43 3.24
CA LEU A 371 1.77 16.21 4.46
C LEU A 371 2.98 15.66 5.23
N GLY A 372 3.10 14.35 5.36
CA GLY A 372 4.15 13.74 6.18
C GLY A 372 5.56 14.15 5.75
N PRO A 373 5.99 13.83 4.50
CA PRO A 373 7.32 14.20 4.02
C PRO A 373 7.57 15.71 4.00
N SER A 374 6.53 16.51 3.68
CA SER A 374 6.65 17.99 3.65
C SER A 374 6.87 18.59 5.04
N ILE A 375 6.12 18.13 6.06
CA ILE A 375 6.26 18.60 7.44
C ILE A 375 7.62 18.20 7.99
N VAL A 376 8.08 16.97 7.74
CA VAL A 376 9.41 16.53 8.16
C VAL A 376 10.50 17.32 7.44
N GLY A 377 10.33 17.59 6.14
CA GLY A 377 11.24 18.44 5.36
C GLY A 377 11.33 19.87 5.92
N TYR A 378 10.19 20.48 6.28
CA TYR A 378 10.17 21.79 6.94
C TYR A 378 10.98 21.80 8.25
N TRP A 379 10.81 20.76 9.07
CA TRP A 379 11.59 20.63 10.30
C TRP A 379 13.09 20.48 10.04
N PHE A 380 13.51 19.80 8.98
CA PHE A 380 14.92 19.72 8.59
C PHE A 380 15.48 21.08 8.19
N ASP A 381 14.70 21.89 7.48
CA ASP A 381 15.10 23.23 7.07
C ASP A 381 15.24 24.16 8.29
N VAL A 382 14.33 24.09 9.27
CA VAL A 382 14.37 24.87 10.51
C VAL A 382 15.51 24.40 11.43
N ALA A 383 15.71 23.09 11.56
CA ALA A 383 16.72 22.52 12.45
C ALA A 383 18.15 22.51 11.84
N GLY A 384 18.28 22.75 10.55
CA GLY A 384 19.55 22.64 9.80
C GLY A 384 20.14 21.22 9.80
N SER A 385 19.35 20.19 10.13
CA SER A 385 19.82 18.81 10.26
C SER A 385 18.72 17.79 10.08
N LYS A 386 19.02 16.69 9.36
CA LYS A 386 18.11 15.54 9.19
C LYS A 386 18.16 14.55 10.36
N ARG A 387 18.97 14.80 11.40
CA ARG A 387 19.12 13.89 12.56
C ARG A 387 17.82 13.63 13.31
N ALA A 388 16.86 14.56 13.25
CA ALA A 388 15.59 14.48 13.94
C ALA A 388 14.55 13.53 13.25
N LEU A 389 14.86 12.92 12.10
CA LEU A 389 13.90 12.08 11.37
C LEU A 389 13.13 11.14 12.30
N PHE A 390 13.82 10.23 12.96
CA PHE A 390 13.17 9.19 13.77
C PHE A 390 12.45 9.74 15.01
N VAL A 391 12.87 10.89 15.53
CA VAL A 391 12.15 11.58 16.61
C VAL A 391 10.80 12.09 16.08
N LEU A 392 10.78 12.71 14.90
CA LEU A 392 9.56 13.20 14.29
C LEU A 392 8.60 12.07 13.94
N LEU A 393 9.13 10.93 13.41
CA LEU A 393 8.34 9.73 13.17
C LEU A 393 7.73 9.20 14.48
N ALA A 394 8.52 9.17 15.57
CA ALA A 394 8.04 8.74 16.89
C ALA A 394 6.93 9.66 17.42
N VAL A 395 7.00 10.97 17.17
CA VAL A 395 5.96 11.93 17.55
C VAL A 395 4.66 11.64 16.78
N PHE A 396 4.72 11.41 15.46
CA PHE A 396 3.54 11.03 14.67
C PHE A 396 2.93 9.71 15.16
N LEU A 397 3.77 8.71 15.42
CA LEU A 397 3.32 7.40 15.91
C LEU A 397 2.74 7.48 17.33
N ALA A 398 3.33 8.27 18.22
CA ALA A 398 2.79 8.50 19.57
C ALA A 398 1.44 9.21 19.52
N GLY A 399 1.27 10.19 18.64
CA GLY A 399 -0.01 10.84 18.37
C GLY A 399 -1.05 9.86 17.84
N ALA A 400 -0.67 9.02 16.87
CA ALA A 400 -1.51 7.96 16.34
C ALA A 400 -1.92 6.97 17.45
N PHE A 401 -0.97 6.53 18.27
CA PHE A 401 -1.22 5.65 19.41
C PHE A 401 -2.23 6.26 20.39
N GLY A 402 -2.04 7.52 20.77
CA GLY A 402 -2.94 8.25 21.66
C GLY A 402 -4.36 8.29 21.12
N LEU A 403 -4.54 8.65 19.83
CA LEU A 403 -5.85 8.69 19.20
C LEU A 403 -6.49 7.30 19.10
N PHE A 404 -5.73 6.26 18.72
CA PHE A 404 -6.23 4.87 18.72
C PHE A 404 -6.63 4.39 20.11
N ALA A 405 -5.90 4.80 21.14
CA ALA A 405 -6.21 4.46 22.52
C ALA A 405 -7.55 5.07 23.01
N THR A 406 -7.98 6.19 22.44
CA THR A 406 -9.28 6.83 22.76
C THR A 406 -10.48 6.21 22.04
N LEU A 407 -10.28 5.31 21.08
CA LEU A 407 -11.38 4.60 20.43
C LEU A 407 -12.09 3.67 21.42
N ALA A 408 -13.38 3.44 21.23
CA ALA A 408 -14.18 2.64 22.15
C ALA A 408 -13.63 1.21 22.30
N PRO A 409 -13.67 0.63 23.49
CA PRO A 409 -13.42 -0.80 23.69
C PRO A 409 -14.41 -1.60 22.83
N GLY A 410 -13.91 -2.54 22.02
CA GLY A 410 -14.74 -3.32 21.08
C GLY A 410 -14.81 -2.72 19.66
N PHE A 411 -14.26 -1.54 19.42
CA PHE A 411 -14.08 -1.04 18.06
C PHE A 411 -13.13 -1.95 17.29
N GLY A 412 -13.60 -2.47 16.13
CA GLY A 412 -12.85 -3.47 15.36
C GLY A 412 -13.01 -4.92 15.88
N GLU A 413 -13.94 -5.19 16.80
CA GLU A 413 -14.20 -6.53 17.34
C GLU A 413 -15.55 -7.12 16.88
N ALA A 414 -16.33 -6.41 16.08
CA ALA A 414 -17.74 -6.73 15.80
C ALA A 414 -17.97 -8.08 15.09
N ASN A 415 -16.96 -8.71 14.50
CA ASN A 415 -17.08 -10.00 13.79
C ASN A 415 -16.62 -11.24 14.58
N VAL A 416 -16.05 -11.10 15.78
CA VAL A 416 -15.60 -12.26 16.56
C VAL A 416 -16.76 -12.93 17.29
N ARG A 417 -17.85 -12.19 17.54
CA ARG A 417 -19.02 -12.68 18.31
C ARG A 417 -20.21 -13.16 17.46
N SER A 418 -20.20 -12.98 16.16
CA SER A 418 -21.31 -13.35 15.26
C SER A 418 -21.00 -14.52 14.33
N SER A 419 -20.06 -15.38 14.64
CA SER A 419 -19.96 -16.69 13.99
C SER A 419 -21.10 -17.58 14.50
N PRO A 420 -22.00 -18.10 13.64
CA PRO A 420 -23.17 -18.90 14.06
C PRO A 420 -22.83 -20.35 14.46
N ALA A 421 -21.65 -20.59 15.05
CA ALA A 421 -21.20 -21.91 15.45
C ALA A 421 -21.60 -22.30 16.89
N ARG A 422 -22.67 -21.75 17.43
CA ARG A 422 -23.32 -22.24 18.68
C ARG A 422 -24.81 -21.90 18.71
N ARG A 423 -25.57 -22.52 17.83
CA ARG A 423 -27.06 -22.60 17.93
C ARG A 423 -27.58 -24.02 17.81
N ASP A 424 -26.76 -25.02 18.10
CA ASP A 424 -27.25 -26.42 18.12
C ASP A 424 -27.68 -26.91 19.52
N ASP A 425 -27.63 -26.07 20.55
CA ASP A 425 -28.06 -26.46 21.91
C ASP A 425 -29.44 -25.93 22.31
N ALA A 426 -30.25 -25.40 21.37
CA ALA A 426 -31.60 -24.89 21.68
C ALA A 426 -32.68 -25.50 20.77
N VAL A 427 -32.53 -26.78 20.38
CA VAL A 427 -33.63 -27.56 19.84
C VAL A 427 -34.04 -28.59 20.89
N GLY A 428 -34.56 -28.07 21.98
CA GLY A 428 -35.33 -28.82 22.95
C GLY A 428 -36.82 -28.45 22.84
N ASN A 429 -37.65 -29.40 22.51
CA ASN A 429 -39.12 -29.38 22.57
C ASN A 429 -39.89 -28.67 21.45
N VAL A 430 -40.09 -29.36 20.36
CA VAL A 430 -41.30 -29.23 19.54
C VAL A 430 -42.21 -30.39 19.92
N PRO A 431 -43.42 -30.17 20.44
CA PRO A 431 -44.37 -31.24 20.66
C PRO A 431 -44.90 -31.74 19.31
N SER A 432 -44.88 -33.06 19.13
CA SER A 432 -45.45 -33.76 18.01
C SER A 432 -46.96 -33.47 17.85
N PRO A 433 -47.48 -33.19 16.66
CA PRO A 433 -48.93 -33.19 16.46
C PRO A 433 -49.45 -34.61 16.46
N LEU A 434 -50.42 -34.83 17.32
CA LEU A 434 -51.26 -36.04 17.42
C LEU A 434 -51.93 -36.34 16.08
N PHE A 435 -51.78 -37.57 15.62
CA PHE A 435 -52.61 -38.16 14.58
C PHE A 435 -54.06 -38.19 15.04
N GLY A 436 -54.97 -37.59 14.30
CA GLY A 436 -56.43 -37.80 14.35
C GLY A 436 -56.84 -38.52 13.09
N THR A 437 -57.32 -39.70 13.26
CA THR A 437 -58.08 -40.52 12.28
C THR A 437 -59.43 -39.88 11.99
N GLU A 438 -59.74 -39.61 10.74
CA GLU A 438 -60.95 -40.07 10.03
C GLU A 438 -60.81 -39.76 8.52
#